data_e567e88132efb34269bd23e2bcd4c413
#
_entry.id   e567e88132efb34269bd23e2bcd4c413
#
_cell.length_a   1.000
_cell.length_b   1.000
_cell.length_c   1.000
_cell.angle_alpha   90.00
_cell.angle_beta   90.00
_cell.angle_gamma   90.00
#
_symmetry.space_group_name_H-M   'P 1'
#
loop_
_entity.id
_entity.type
_entity.pdbx_description
1 polymer ?
#
loop_
_entity_poly.entity_id
_entity_poly.type
_entity_poly.pdbx_seq_one_letter_code
_entity_poly.pdbx_strand_id
1 'polypeptide(L)'
;ALLMVLAGVVALESLPVAQFPDITPPTVQVSAVYPGASAETVARTVGAPIEEQVNGVDGMIYMSSSSSSSGQYTLTVTFEVGTDVDMATVLVQNRVNIAQGNLPEAVIQQGIVTKKQSTNIVMFLSLQSDNPMYDGLYLSNYASLNLTDQLSRLPGVGAVTVFGTGNYSMRVWLDPEIMRIRKLTPADVYLSLIHI
;
A
#
# COMPACT_ATOMS: atom_id res chain seq x y z
N ALA A 1 -25.89 42.98 -19.76
CA ALA A 1 -26.59 41.92 -19.01
C ALA A 1 -26.23 40.52 -19.52
N LEU A 2 -26.32 40.23 -20.82
CA LEU A 2 -26.07 38.88 -21.38
C LEU A 2 -24.63 38.40 -21.17
N LEU A 3 -23.63 39.25 -21.34
CA LEU A 3 -22.22 38.99 -21.10
C LEU A 3 -21.92 38.66 -19.63
N MET A 4 -22.58 39.31 -18.68
CA MET A 4 -22.44 39.04 -17.26
C MET A 4 -23.03 37.68 -16.86
N VAL A 5 -24.19 37.32 -17.46
CA VAL A 5 -24.81 36.02 -17.22
C VAL A 5 -23.93 34.87 -17.77
N LEU A 6 -23.38 35.08 -18.98
CA LEU A 6 -22.47 34.08 -19.59
C LEU A 6 -21.19 33.91 -18.78
N ALA A 7 -20.59 35.03 -18.32
CA ALA A 7 -19.40 34.96 -17.45
C ALA A 7 -19.70 34.28 -16.09
N GLY A 8 -20.89 34.52 -15.52
CA GLY A 8 -21.36 33.91 -14.30
C GLY A 8 -21.54 32.37 -14.43
N VAL A 9 -22.10 31.89 -15.54
CA VAL A 9 -22.28 30.43 -15.79
C VAL A 9 -20.94 29.75 -15.97
N VAL A 10 -20.01 30.36 -16.74
CA VAL A 10 -18.65 29.79 -16.91
C VAL A 10 -17.88 29.76 -15.59
N ALA A 11 -18.02 30.82 -14.77
CA ALA A 11 -17.40 30.86 -13.45
C ALA A 11 -17.97 29.81 -12.50
N LEU A 12 -19.28 29.53 -12.60
CA LEU A 12 -19.95 28.51 -11.77
C LEU A 12 -19.43 27.09 -12.06
N GLU A 13 -19.15 26.76 -13.32
CA GLU A 13 -18.58 25.47 -13.72
C GLU A 13 -17.09 25.32 -13.33
N SER A 14 -16.36 26.43 -13.22
CA SER A 14 -14.93 26.43 -12.87
C SER A 14 -14.66 26.52 -11.37
N LEU A 15 -15.66 26.81 -10.56
CA LEU A 15 -15.50 26.88 -9.11
C LEU A 15 -15.43 25.47 -8.51
N PRO A 16 -14.35 25.12 -7.79
CA PRO A 16 -14.28 23.87 -7.07
C PRO A 16 -15.35 23.84 -5.98
N VAL A 17 -16.36 22.99 -6.14
CA VAL A 17 -17.42 22.79 -5.16
C VAL A 17 -16.98 21.71 -4.19
N ALA A 18 -16.36 22.09 -3.08
CA ALA A 18 -16.13 21.20 -1.96
C ALA A 18 -17.09 21.57 -0.82
N GLN A 19 -17.72 20.58 -0.21
CA GLN A 19 -18.64 20.76 0.91
C GLN A 19 -17.93 21.32 2.16
N PHE A 20 -16.65 20.99 2.30
CA PHE A 20 -15.74 21.48 3.35
C PHE A 20 -14.39 21.80 2.73
N PRO A 21 -13.68 22.83 3.24
CA PRO A 21 -12.30 23.07 2.83
C PRO A 21 -11.43 21.85 3.18
N ASP A 22 -10.43 21.56 2.35
CA ASP A 22 -9.44 20.51 2.60
C ASP A 22 -8.55 20.91 3.79
N ILE A 23 -8.99 20.54 5.00
CA ILE A 23 -8.27 20.78 6.25
C ILE A 23 -7.44 19.56 6.70
N THR A 24 -7.58 18.44 6.01
CA THR A 24 -6.82 17.25 6.30
C THR A 24 -5.44 17.32 5.69
N PRO A 25 -4.37 17.27 6.51
CA PRO A 25 -3.02 17.21 6.00
C PRO A 25 -2.83 15.99 5.08
N PRO A 26 -2.20 16.14 3.91
CA PRO A 26 -1.91 15.02 3.03
C PRO A 26 -0.89 14.09 3.67
N THR A 27 -1.03 12.79 3.43
CA THR A 27 -0.14 11.78 3.99
C THR A 27 0.43 10.86 2.91
N VAL A 28 1.68 10.45 3.13
CA VAL A 28 2.37 9.44 2.31
C VAL A 28 2.71 8.26 3.20
N GLN A 29 2.39 7.06 2.74
CA GLN A 29 2.67 5.82 3.46
C GLN A 29 3.79 5.06 2.78
N VAL A 30 4.77 4.63 3.57
CA VAL A 30 5.82 3.69 3.18
C VAL A 30 5.56 2.37 3.88
N SER A 31 5.55 1.27 3.14
CA SER A 31 5.38 -0.07 3.70
C SER A 31 6.47 -1.02 3.20
N ALA A 32 6.97 -1.85 4.11
CA ALA A 32 7.96 -2.88 3.83
C ALA A 32 7.63 -4.15 4.64
N VAL A 33 8.13 -5.29 4.18
CA VAL A 33 7.95 -6.57 4.87
C VAL A 33 9.29 -7.23 5.08
N TYR A 34 9.58 -7.62 6.32
CA TYR A 34 10.73 -8.44 6.67
C TYR A 34 10.24 -9.80 7.17
N PRO A 35 10.16 -10.82 6.31
CA PRO A 35 9.59 -12.12 6.67
C PRO A 35 10.35 -12.78 7.83
N GLY A 36 9.62 -13.24 8.84
CA GLY A 36 10.16 -13.95 9.99
C GLY A 36 10.86 -13.09 11.04
N ALA A 37 10.93 -11.77 10.86
CA ALA A 37 11.53 -10.87 11.84
C ALA A 37 10.52 -10.49 12.94
N SER A 38 11.01 -10.29 14.17
CA SER A 38 10.22 -9.73 15.26
C SER A 38 9.98 -8.22 15.06
N ALA A 39 8.95 -7.67 15.72
CA ALA A 39 8.64 -6.24 15.65
C ALA A 39 9.85 -5.36 16.04
N GLU A 40 10.62 -5.75 17.05
CA GLU A 40 11.83 -5.03 17.48
C GLU A 40 12.91 -5.07 16.39
N THR A 41 13.14 -6.25 15.79
CA THR A 41 14.11 -6.39 14.70
C THR A 41 13.70 -5.52 13.51
N VAL A 42 12.41 -5.56 13.12
CA VAL A 42 11.87 -4.71 12.03
C VAL A 42 12.09 -3.23 12.34
N ALA A 43 11.76 -2.78 13.54
CA ALA A 43 11.93 -1.38 13.93
C ALA A 43 13.39 -0.93 13.83
N ARG A 44 14.33 -1.78 14.25
CA ARG A 44 15.77 -1.43 14.27
C ARG A 44 16.44 -1.54 12.91
N THR A 45 16.10 -2.55 12.12
CA THR A 45 16.82 -2.86 10.87
C THR A 45 16.14 -2.33 9.62
N VAL A 46 14.84 -2.05 9.69
CA VAL A 46 14.05 -1.50 8.58
C VAL A 46 13.55 -0.10 8.91
N GLY A 47 12.96 0.07 10.08
CA GLY A 47 12.36 1.33 10.50
C GLY A 47 13.42 2.43 10.64
N ALA A 48 14.42 2.22 11.49
CA ALA A 48 15.40 3.24 11.78
C ALA A 48 16.15 3.79 10.53
N PRO A 49 16.65 2.95 9.59
CA PRO A 49 17.29 3.46 8.38
C PRO A 49 16.35 4.25 7.47
N ILE A 50 15.07 3.82 7.34
CA ILE A 50 14.08 4.54 6.52
C ILE A 50 13.72 5.87 7.18
N GLU A 51 13.44 5.86 8.47
CA GLU A 51 13.08 7.06 9.23
C GLU A 51 14.20 8.11 9.24
N GLU A 52 15.44 7.68 9.38
CA GLU A 52 16.61 8.57 9.33
C GLU A 52 16.69 9.31 7.98
N GLN A 53 16.47 8.63 6.88
CA GLN A 53 16.51 9.24 5.55
C GLN A 53 15.28 10.07 5.21
N VAL A 54 14.10 9.64 5.65
CA VAL A 54 12.84 10.35 5.40
C VAL A 54 12.73 11.60 6.28
N ASN A 55 13.40 11.61 7.43
CA ASN A 55 13.40 12.76 8.32
C ASN A 55 13.93 14.01 7.61
N GLY A 56 13.16 15.09 7.69
CA GLY A 56 13.52 16.37 7.04
C GLY A 56 13.16 16.47 5.56
N VAL A 57 12.20 15.66 5.08
CA VAL A 57 11.57 15.91 3.77
C VAL A 57 10.80 17.22 3.81
N ASP A 58 10.91 18.02 2.74
CA ASP A 58 10.29 19.33 2.65
C ASP A 58 8.77 19.26 2.85
N GLY A 59 8.23 20.16 3.66
CA GLY A 59 6.80 20.22 3.99
C GLY A 59 6.31 19.16 4.96
N MET A 60 7.19 18.30 5.51
CA MET A 60 6.81 17.32 6.53
C MET A 60 6.55 18.00 7.88
N ILE A 61 5.43 17.68 8.51
CA ILE A 61 5.09 18.13 9.87
C ILE A 61 5.58 17.10 10.89
N TYR A 62 5.20 15.84 10.70
CA TYR A 62 5.60 14.72 11.55
C TYR A 62 5.53 13.39 10.79
N MET A 63 6.13 12.38 11.35
CA MET A 63 6.00 11.00 10.89
C MET A 63 5.70 10.08 12.07
N SER A 64 5.01 8.98 11.77
CA SER A 64 4.74 7.92 12.73
C SER A 64 4.97 6.56 12.09
N SER A 65 5.57 5.64 12.83
CA SER A 65 5.84 4.29 12.34
C SER A 65 5.22 3.22 13.21
N SER A 66 4.97 2.07 12.61
CA SER A 66 4.48 0.88 13.29
C SER A 66 5.19 -0.35 12.73
N SER A 67 5.63 -1.22 13.64
CA SER A 67 6.25 -2.51 13.32
C SER A 67 5.46 -3.63 13.97
N SER A 68 5.10 -4.65 13.21
CA SER A 68 4.33 -5.78 13.72
C SER A 68 5.19 -7.04 13.88
N SER A 69 4.73 -7.97 14.72
CA SER A 69 5.36 -9.27 14.91
C SER A 69 5.25 -10.20 13.68
N SER A 70 4.43 -9.82 12.69
CA SER A 70 4.38 -10.49 11.39
C SER A 70 5.48 -10.04 10.41
N GLY A 71 6.38 -9.17 10.85
CA GLY A 71 7.45 -8.63 10.01
C GLY A 71 7.04 -7.43 9.17
N GLN A 72 5.84 -6.89 9.33
CA GLN A 72 5.37 -5.73 8.57
C GLN A 72 5.82 -4.43 9.23
N TYR A 73 6.36 -3.53 8.42
CA TYR A 73 6.68 -2.15 8.73
C TYR A 73 5.77 -1.21 7.97
N THR A 74 5.32 -0.17 8.64
CA THR A 74 4.52 0.90 8.03
C THR A 74 4.97 2.24 8.61
N LEU A 75 5.35 3.19 7.75
CA LEU A 75 5.66 4.57 8.09
C LEU A 75 4.63 5.47 7.43
N THR A 76 4.03 6.36 8.20
CA THR A 76 3.13 7.41 7.70
C THR A 76 3.79 8.76 7.89
N VAL A 77 3.99 9.47 6.81
CA VAL A 77 4.55 10.82 6.77
C VAL A 77 3.43 11.80 6.50
N THR A 78 3.27 12.80 7.38
CA THR A 78 2.23 13.82 7.29
C THR A 78 2.84 15.16 6.86
N PHE A 79 2.22 15.80 5.89
CA PHE A 79 2.68 17.05 5.27
C PHE A 79 1.77 18.22 5.63
N GLU A 80 2.26 19.44 5.41
CA GLU A 80 1.48 20.65 5.57
C GLU A 80 0.27 20.67 4.64
N VAL A 81 -0.82 21.28 5.11
CA VAL A 81 -2.03 21.47 4.31
C VAL A 81 -1.71 22.30 3.07
N GLY A 82 -2.13 21.83 1.91
CA GLY A 82 -1.84 22.46 0.62
C GLY A 82 -0.56 21.97 -0.07
N THR A 83 0.20 21.05 0.56
CA THR A 83 1.34 20.40 -0.09
C THR A 83 0.83 19.49 -1.21
N ASP A 84 1.48 19.56 -2.38
CA ASP A 84 1.25 18.62 -3.48
C ASP A 84 1.67 17.20 -3.07
N VAL A 85 0.68 16.35 -2.90
CA VAL A 85 0.87 14.96 -2.43
C VAL A 85 1.64 14.10 -3.44
N ASP A 86 1.55 14.41 -4.73
CA ASP A 86 2.27 13.67 -5.76
C ASP A 86 3.77 14.00 -5.69
N MET A 87 4.11 15.29 -5.53
CA MET A 87 5.50 15.71 -5.31
C MET A 87 6.04 15.18 -3.98
N ALA A 88 5.25 15.26 -2.89
CA ALA A 88 5.63 14.70 -1.58
C ALA A 88 5.92 13.19 -1.66
N THR A 89 5.12 12.44 -2.43
CA THR A 89 5.36 10.99 -2.65
C THR A 89 6.69 10.75 -3.36
N VAL A 90 7.02 11.55 -4.37
CA VAL A 90 8.30 11.45 -5.08
C VAL A 90 9.47 11.77 -4.14
N LEU A 91 9.36 12.80 -3.32
CA LEU A 91 10.41 13.16 -2.35
C LEU A 91 10.63 12.05 -1.33
N VAL A 92 9.56 11.50 -0.75
CA VAL A 92 9.66 10.36 0.18
C VAL A 92 10.26 9.13 -0.52
N GLN A 93 9.82 8.81 -1.75
CA GLN A 93 10.36 7.69 -2.51
C GLN A 93 11.87 7.83 -2.77
N ASN A 94 12.33 9.04 -3.09
CA ASN A 94 13.76 9.30 -3.29
C ASN A 94 14.57 9.05 -1.99
N ARG A 95 14.05 9.46 -0.84
CA ARG A 95 14.66 9.21 0.46
C ARG A 95 14.68 7.72 0.81
N VAL A 96 13.58 7.02 0.55
CA VAL A 96 13.47 5.56 0.75
C VAL A 96 14.48 4.82 -0.14
N ASN A 97 14.68 5.26 -1.39
CA ASN A 97 15.67 4.66 -2.29
C ASN A 97 17.10 4.81 -1.74
N ILE A 98 17.42 5.94 -1.10
CA ILE A 98 18.72 6.12 -0.43
C ILE A 98 18.86 5.16 0.76
N ALA A 99 17.79 4.96 1.53
CA ALA A 99 17.77 4.04 2.67
C ALA A 99 18.01 2.58 2.27
N GLN A 100 17.65 2.17 1.04
CA GLN A 100 17.74 0.78 0.57
C GLN A 100 19.15 0.18 0.74
N GLY A 101 20.19 1.00 0.60
CA GLY A 101 21.58 0.54 0.79
C GLY A 101 21.89 0.01 2.18
N ASN A 102 21.07 0.37 3.18
CA ASN A 102 21.24 -0.01 4.57
C ASN A 102 20.20 -1.04 5.05
N LEU A 103 19.34 -1.55 4.15
CA LEU A 103 18.28 -2.48 4.49
C LEU A 103 18.71 -3.94 4.27
N PRO A 104 18.13 -4.89 5.02
CA PRO A 104 18.35 -6.30 4.80
C PRO A 104 17.91 -6.73 3.39
N GLU A 105 18.67 -7.61 2.75
CA GLU A 105 18.41 -8.13 1.40
C GLU A 105 17.00 -8.72 1.25
N ALA A 106 16.51 -9.44 2.29
CA ALA A 106 15.17 -10.01 2.30
C ALA A 106 14.05 -8.95 2.20
N VAL A 107 14.27 -7.75 2.70
CA VAL A 107 13.33 -6.62 2.60
C VAL A 107 13.37 -6.02 1.20
N ILE A 108 14.58 -5.88 0.64
CA ILE A 108 14.78 -5.34 -0.71
C ILE A 108 14.12 -6.25 -1.76
N GLN A 109 14.26 -7.57 -1.60
CA GLN A 109 13.65 -8.56 -2.50
C GLN A 109 12.11 -8.57 -2.43
N GLN A 110 11.52 -8.28 -1.27
CA GLN A 110 10.07 -8.12 -1.12
C GLN A 110 9.56 -6.81 -1.72
N GLY A 111 10.43 -5.83 -1.83
CA GLY A 111 10.10 -4.49 -2.29
C GLY A 111 9.56 -3.58 -1.19
N ILE A 112 9.81 -2.29 -1.36
CA ILE A 112 9.30 -1.22 -0.50
C ILE A 112 8.30 -0.41 -1.29
N VAL A 113 7.10 -0.28 -0.76
CA VAL A 113 6.01 0.41 -1.44
C VAL A 113 5.79 1.76 -0.80
N THR A 114 5.90 2.82 -1.60
CA THR A 114 5.53 4.19 -1.21
C THR A 114 4.27 4.59 -1.97
N LYS A 115 3.26 5.02 -1.26
CA LYS A 115 1.98 5.44 -1.85
C LYS A 115 1.39 6.63 -1.12
N LYS A 116 0.68 7.46 -1.85
CA LYS A 116 -0.18 8.48 -1.24
C LYS A 116 -1.31 7.81 -0.46
N GLN A 117 -1.60 8.34 0.71
CA GLN A 117 -2.71 7.89 1.53
C GLN A 117 -3.67 9.05 1.74
N SER A 118 -4.93 8.84 1.37
CA SER A 118 -6.00 9.74 1.75
C SER A 118 -6.67 9.21 3.01
N THR A 119 -6.94 10.10 3.97
CA THR A 119 -7.75 9.78 5.13
C THR A 119 -9.24 9.81 4.81
N ASN A 120 -9.62 10.37 3.66
CA ASN A 120 -11.01 10.49 3.24
C ASN A 120 -11.48 9.21 2.56
N ILE A 121 -12.38 8.50 3.22
CA ILE A 121 -13.04 7.33 2.63
C ILE A 121 -14.19 7.84 1.77
N VAL A 122 -14.10 7.59 0.47
CA VAL A 122 -15.13 8.01 -0.49
C VAL A 122 -16.36 7.10 -0.41
N MET A 123 -16.14 5.78 -0.30
CA MET A 123 -17.21 4.80 -0.33
C MET A 123 -16.82 3.47 0.30
N PHE A 124 -17.75 2.82 0.96
CA PHE A 124 -17.69 1.42 1.33
C PHE A 124 -18.60 0.61 0.42
N LEU A 125 -18.06 -0.43 -0.21
CA LEU A 125 -18.81 -1.37 -1.04
C LEU A 125 -18.88 -2.72 -0.34
N SER A 126 -20.08 -3.28 -0.20
CA SER A 126 -20.28 -4.63 0.32
C SER A 126 -20.59 -5.57 -0.83
N LEU A 127 -19.83 -6.66 -0.94
CA LEU A 127 -20.04 -7.72 -1.90
C LEU A 127 -20.75 -8.88 -1.24
N GLN A 128 -21.91 -9.25 -1.76
CA GLN A 128 -22.75 -10.33 -1.23
C GLN A 128 -23.22 -11.25 -2.34
N SER A 129 -23.46 -12.51 -2.01
CA SER A 129 -24.04 -13.49 -2.93
C SER A 129 -25.02 -14.38 -2.19
N ASP A 130 -26.18 -14.65 -2.83
CA ASP A 130 -27.16 -15.60 -2.34
C ASP A 130 -26.81 -17.05 -2.71
N ASN A 131 -25.79 -17.25 -3.56
CA ASN A 131 -25.32 -18.57 -3.95
C ASN A 131 -24.37 -19.13 -2.89
N PRO A 132 -24.70 -20.27 -2.24
CA PRO A 132 -23.87 -20.86 -1.19
C PRO A 132 -22.48 -21.34 -1.68
N MET A 133 -22.25 -21.45 -2.99
CA MET A 133 -20.93 -21.75 -3.55
C MET A 133 -19.97 -20.57 -3.52
N TYR A 134 -20.46 -19.34 -3.38
CA TYR A 134 -19.63 -18.14 -3.33
C TYR A 134 -19.47 -17.68 -1.88
N ASP A 135 -18.57 -18.36 -1.18
CA ASP A 135 -18.24 -18.04 0.20
C ASP A 135 -17.44 -16.71 0.32
N GLY A 136 -17.22 -16.26 1.56
CA GLY A 136 -16.50 -15.03 1.81
C GLY A 136 -15.07 -15.02 1.25
N LEU A 137 -14.40 -16.18 1.16
CA LEU A 137 -13.07 -16.29 0.58
C LEU A 137 -13.12 -16.11 -0.94
N TYR A 138 -14.09 -16.73 -1.61
CA TYR A 138 -14.31 -16.54 -3.04
C TYR A 138 -14.58 -15.07 -3.38
N LEU A 139 -15.51 -14.43 -2.63
CA LEU A 139 -15.88 -13.03 -2.85
C LEU A 139 -14.70 -12.08 -2.61
N SER A 140 -13.90 -12.32 -1.58
CA SER A 140 -12.70 -11.53 -1.29
C SER A 140 -11.66 -11.66 -2.42
N ASN A 141 -11.42 -12.88 -2.88
CA ASN A 141 -10.51 -13.13 -3.99
C ASN A 141 -11.02 -12.52 -5.30
N TYR A 142 -12.31 -12.64 -5.59
CA TYR A 142 -12.94 -12.02 -6.75
C TYR A 142 -12.79 -10.49 -6.72
N ALA A 143 -13.05 -9.87 -5.56
CA ALA A 143 -12.87 -8.43 -5.38
C ALA A 143 -11.41 -8.00 -5.62
N SER A 144 -10.46 -8.76 -5.08
CA SER A 144 -9.03 -8.47 -5.24
C SER A 144 -8.54 -8.56 -6.68
N LEU A 145 -9.02 -9.56 -7.44
CA LEU A 145 -8.55 -9.81 -8.80
C LEU A 145 -9.28 -8.98 -9.86
N ASN A 146 -10.57 -8.69 -9.65
CA ASN A 146 -11.40 -8.09 -10.69
C ASN A 146 -11.83 -6.65 -10.39
N LEU A 147 -12.16 -6.35 -9.13
CA LEU A 147 -12.74 -5.06 -8.78
C LEU A 147 -11.67 -4.02 -8.40
N THR A 148 -10.61 -4.43 -7.73
CA THR A 148 -9.56 -3.51 -7.26
C THR A 148 -8.97 -2.71 -8.40
N ASP A 149 -8.59 -3.36 -9.49
CA ASP A 149 -7.99 -2.69 -10.65
C ASP A 149 -8.98 -1.78 -11.39
N GLN A 150 -10.23 -2.19 -11.50
CA GLN A 150 -11.25 -1.40 -12.17
C GLN A 150 -11.60 -0.14 -11.37
N LEU A 151 -11.75 -0.28 -10.06
CA LEU A 151 -12.09 0.84 -9.17
C LEU A 151 -10.91 1.82 -9.02
N SER A 152 -9.68 1.33 -8.94
CA SER A 152 -8.49 2.21 -8.82
C SER A 152 -8.20 3.04 -10.07
N ARG A 153 -8.77 2.68 -11.22
CA ARG A 153 -8.65 3.47 -12.46
C ARG A 153 -9.68 4.59 -12.58
N LEU A 154 -10.64 4.67 -11.66
CA LEU A 154 -11.64 5.73 -11.69
C LEU A 154 -11.01 7.06 -11.25
N PRO A 155 -11.35 8.18 -11.93
CA PRO A 155 -10.87 9.50 -11.54
C PRO A 155 -11.27 9.82 -10.10
N GLY A 156 -10.33 10.31 -9.29
CA GLY A 156 -10.56 10.67 -7.90
C GLY A 156 -10.41 9.51 -6.89
N VAL A 157 -10.17 8.27 -7.34
CA VAL A 157 -9.87 7.14 -6.46
C VAL A 157 -8.36 7.06 -6.23
N GLY A 158 -7.92 7.29 -5.00
CA GLY A 158 -6.51 7.22 -4.63
C GLY A 158 -6.03 5.82 -4.26
N ALA A 159 -6.89 5.02 -3.63
CA ALA A 159 -6.60 3.64 -3.26
C ALA A 159 -7.89 2.83 -3.08
N VAL A 160 -7.80 1.53 -3.32
CA VAL A 160 -8.88 0.56 -3.05
C VAL A 160 -8.33 -0.49 -2.11
N THR A 161 -9.00 -0.70 -0.97
CA THR A 161 -8.61 -1.70 0.02
C THR A 161 -9.71 -2.73 0.17
N VAL A 162 -9.39 -4.00 0.00
CA VAL A 162 -10.32 -5.10 0.19
C VAL A 162 -10.21 -5.61 1.62
N PHE A 163 -11.30 -5.53 2.37
CA PHE A 163 -11.43 -6.14 3.69
C PHE A 163 -12.13 -7.48 3.53
N GLY A 164 -11.47 -8.57 3.88
CA GLY A 164 -12.05 -9.91 3.72
C GLY A 164 -11.18 -11.00 4.33
N THR A 165 -11.58 -12.24 4.08
CA THR A 165 -10.90 -13.45 4.58
C THR A 165 -9.53 -13.71 3.95
N GLY A 166 -9.13 -12.90 2.98
CA GLY A 166 -7.85 -13.02 2.26
C GLY A 166 -7.99 -13.61 0.86
N ASN A 167 -6.86 -13.93 0.27
CA ASN A 167 -6.77 -14.51 -1.07
C ASN A 167 -6.51 -16.02 -0.98
N TYR A 168 -6.85 -16.76 -2.04
CA TYR A 168 -6.45 -18.15 -2.16
C TYR A 168 -4.93 -18.27 -2.16
N SER A 169 -4.42 -19.21 -1.39
CA SER A 169 -3.00 -19.53 -1.36
C SER A 169 -2.81 -21.06 -1.43
N MET A 170 -1.80 -21.48 -2.17
CA MET A 170 -1.38 -22.89 -2.20
C MET A 170 -0.33 -23.09 -1.13
N ARG A 171 -0.57 -24.03 -0.21
CA ARG A 171 0.40 -24.44 0.80
C ARG A 171 0.99 -25.79 0.37
N VAL A 172 2.30 -25.84 0.22
CA VAL A 172 3.02 -27.05 -0.12
C VAL A 172 3.76 -27.54 1.13
N TRP A 173 3.43 -28.73 1.57
CA TRP A 173 4.09 -29.39 2.70
C TRP A 173 5.18 -30.30 2.15
N LEU A 174 6.42 -30.04 2.53
CA LEU A 174 7.58 -30.83 2.11
C LEU A 174 7.88 -31.88 3.19
N ASP A 175 8.06 -33.14 2.78
CA ASP A 175 8.53 -34.22 3.64
C ASP A 175 10.07 -34.27 3.59
N PRO A 176 10.78 -33.91 4.70
CA PRO A 176 12.23 -33.87 4.72
C PRO A 176 12.89 -35.21 4.43
N GLU A 177 12.25 -36.33 4.84
CA GLU A 177 12.81 -37.67 4.65
C GLU A 177 12.75 -38.10 3.16
N ILE A 178 11.63 -37.85 2.50
CA ILE A 178 11.48 -38.09 1.06
C ILE A 178 12.44 -37.23 0.26
N MET A 179 12.60 -35.95 0.65
CA MET A 179 13.53 -35.04 0.02
C MET A 179 14.97 -35.53 0.15
N ARG A 180 15.36 -36.01 1.33
CA ARG A 180 16.69 -36.56 1.58
C ARG A 180 16.96 -37.80 0.70
N ILE A 181 15.98 -38.70 0.61
CA ILE A 181 16.09 -39.93 -0.22
C ILE A 181 16.25 -39.52 -1.71
N ARG A 182 15.52 -38.54 -2.16
CA ARG A 182 15.55 -38.05 -3.55
C ARG A 182 16.66 -37.05 -3.84
N LYS A 183 17.46 -36.69 -2.84
CA LYS A 183 18.55 -35.70 -2.90
C LYS A 183 18.05 -34.33 -3.42
N LEU A 184 16.86 -33.94 -3.02
CA LEU A 184 16.23 -32.64 -3.37
C LEU A 184 16.39 -31.66 -2.21
N THR A 185 16.61 -30.40 -2.57
CA THR A 185 16.57 -29.28 -1.61
C THR A 185 15.22 -28.56 -1.68
N PRO A 186 14.82 -27.81 -0.64
CA PRO A 186 13.64 -26.96 -0.73
C PRO A 186 13.70 -25.96 -1.89
N ALA A 187 14.90 -25.49 -2.25
CA ALA A 187 15.10 -24.60 -3.39
C ALA A 187 14.78 -25.28 -4.73
N ASP A 188 15.11 -26.55 -4.89
CA ASP A 188 14.80 -27.30 -6.13
C ASP A 188 13.28 -27.43 -6.32
N VAL A 189 12.54 -27.69 -5.22
CA VAL A 189 11.08 -27.75 -5.25
C VAL A 189 10.48 -26.38 -5.57
N TYR A 190 10.99 -25.31 -4.94
CA TYR A 190 10.56 -23.94 -5.20
C TYR A 190 10.74 -23.56 -6.67
N LEU A 191 11.93 -23.83 -7.24
CA LEU A 191 12.21 -23.55 -8.65
C LEU A 191 11.31 -24.37 -9.59
N SER A 192 11.02 -25.62 -9.25
CA SER A 192 10.09 -26.45 -10.02
C SER A 192 8.67 -25.89 -10.03
N LEU A 193 8.19 -25.33 -8.91
CA LEU A 193 6.85 -24.73 -8.81
C LEU A 193 6.73 -23.42 -9.60
N ILE A 194 7.81 -22.64 -9.73
CA ILE A 194 7.82 -21.41 -10.52
C ILE A 194 7.68 -21.69 -12.02
N HIS A 195 8.15 -22.87 -12.48
CA HIS A 195 8.16 -23.25 -13.89
C HIS A 195 6.93 -24.05 -14.35
N ILE A 196 5.97 -24.27 -13.46
CA ILE A 196 4.68 -24.89 -13.80
C ILE A 196 3.71 -23.83 -14.29
#